data_93f889c2dbf2c74119b729d5a184fc94
#
_entry.id   93f889c2dbf2c74119b729d5a184fc94
#
_cell.length_a   1.000
_cell.length_b   1.000
_cell.length_c   1.000
_cell.angle_alpha   90.00
_cell.angle_beta   90.00
_cell.angle_gamma   90.00
#
_symmetry.space_group_name_H-M   'P 1'
#
loop_
_entity.id
_entity.type
_entity.pdbx_description
1 polymer ?
#
loop_
_entity_poly.entity_id
_entity_poly.type
_entity_poly.pdbx_seq_one_letter_code
_entity_poly.pdbx_strand_id
1 'polypeptide(L)'
;MRKADVVGSIAEKTGIPKVDILVALETFFKEVKTSLVEGEPVYVRGFGSFILKKRAAKIGRNIKKNVAVEIPEHFIPAFKPAKEFVQAVKDSKHELVEHTDADLIEND
;
A
#
# COMPACT_ATOMS: atom_id res chain seq x y z
N MET A 1 10.92 1.15 -7.68
CA MET A 1 10.54 2.57 -7.81
C MET A 1 10.18 3.13 -6.44
N ARG A 2 10.80 4.22 -6.05
CA ARG A 2 10.53 4.86 -4.76
C ARG A 2 9.75 6.16 -4.96
N LYS A 3 9.31 6.78 -3.88
CA LYS A 3 8.55 8.03 -3.92
C LYS A 3 9.26 9.10 -4.77
N ALA A 4 10.56 9.27 -4.59
CA ALA A 4 11.33 10.24 -5.38
C ALA A 4 11.30 9.94 -6.88
N ASP A 5 11.36 8.67 -7.26
CA ASP A 5 11.29 8.25 -8.66
C ASP A 5 9.91 8.53 -9.26
N VAL A 6 8.86 8.30 -8.49
CA VAL A 6 7.48 8.60 -8.90
C VAL A 6 7.32 10.10 -9.12
N VAL A 7 7.80 10.92 -8.19
CA VAL A 7 7.75 12.39 -8.31
C VAL A 7 8.49 12.85 -9.55
N GLY A 8 9.69 12.34 -9.79
CA GLY A 8 10.49 12.69 -10.98
C GLY A 8 9.78 12.29 -12.27
N SER A 9 9.20 11.13 -12.33
CA SER A 9 8.46 10.65 -13.51
C SER A 9 7.23 11.51 -13.79
N ILE A 10 6.47 11.88 -12.76
CA ILE A 10 5.31 12.76 -12.91
C ILE A 10 5.73 14.14 -13.41
N ALA A 11 6.80 14.70 -12.83
CA ALA A 11 7.32 16.00 -13.24
C ALA A 11 7.70 16.02 -14.72
N GLU A 12 8.37 14.97 -15.16
CA GLU A 12 8.78 14.83 -16.56
C GLU A 12 7.58 14.75 -17.51
N LYS A 13 6.56 13.99 -17.13
CA LYS A 13 5.37 13.77 -17.97
C LYS A 13 4.40 14.95 -17.99
N THR A 14 4.34 15.74 -16.93
CA THR A 14 3.33 16.79 -16.77
C THR A 14 3.87 18.20 -16.83
N GLY A 15 5.18 18.39 -16.60
CA GLY A 15 5.77 19.71 -16.47
C GLY A 15 5.49 20.39 -15.13
N ILE A 16 4.79 19.71 -14.22
CA ILE A 16 4.53 20.24 -12.86
C ILE A 16 5.84 20.21 -12.06
N PRO A 17 6.17 21.28 -11.32
CA PRO A 17 7.37 21.29 -10.50
C PRO A 17 7.37 20.18 -9.47
N LYS A 18 8.52 19.55 -9.24
CA LYS A 18 8.67 18.43 -8.30
C LYS A 18 8.16 18.76 -6.89
N VAL A 19 8.39 19.98 -6.41
CA VAL A 19 7.97 20.38 -5.08
C VAL A 19 6.44 20.35 -4.94
N ASP A 20 5.72 20.77 -5.98
CA ASP A 20 4.26 20.78 -5.98
C ASP A 20 3.71 19.34 -6.02
N ILE A 21 4.33 18.48 -6.81
CA ILE A 21 3.95 17.06 -6.90
C ILE A 21 4.19 16.39 -5.56
N LEU A 22 5.33 16.63 -4.92
CA LEU A 22 5.67 16.05 -3.64
C LEU A 22 4.66 16.43 -2.57
N VAL A 23 4.29 17.71 -2.50
CA VAL A 23 3.27 18.19 -1.54
C VAL A 23 1.93 17.50 -1.78
N ALA A 24 1.48 17.42 -3.03
CA ALA A 24 0.21 16.80 -3.38
C ALA A 24 0.22 15.30 -3.05
N LEU A 25 1.30 14.61 -3.40
CA LEU A 25 1.42 13.18 -3.17
C LEU A 25 1.49 12.83 -1.68
N GLU A 26 2.27 13.56 -0.92
CA GLU A 26 2.36 13.36 0.53
C GLU A 26 1.04 13.67 1.23
N THR A 27 0.34 14.69 0.77
CA THR A 27 -0.98 15.03 1.30
C THR A 27 -1.99 13.93 0.99
N PHE A 28 -1.94 13.37 -0.22
CA PHE A 28 -2.79 12.23 -0.59
C PHE A 28 -2.56 11.03 0.34
N PHE A 29 -1.31 10.67 0.60
CA PHE A 29 -1.00 9.57 1.50
C PHE A 29 -1.51 9.84 2.92
N LYS A 30 -1.37 11.08 3.38
CA LYS A 30 -1.86 11.49 4.69
C LYS A 30 -3.39 11.40 4.78
N GLU A 31 -4.09 11.82 3.73
CA GLU A 31 -5.55 11.72 3.65
C GLU A 31 -6.01 10.26 3.70
N VAL A 32 -5.34 9.36 2.97
CA VAL A 32 -5.64 7.93 2.98
C VAL A 32 -5.45 7.36 4.39
N LYS A 33 -4.33 7.66 5.03
CA LYS A 33 -4.04 7.18 6.39
C LYS A 33 -5.09 7.65 7.39
N THR A 34 -5.41 8.93 7.36
CA THR A 34 -6.41 9.52 8.27
C THR A 34 -7.77 8.88 8.06
N SER A 35 -8.19 8.72 6.80
CA SER A 35 -9.47 8.10 6.47
C SER A 35 -9.59 6.68 7.01
N LEU A 36 -8.56 5.87 6.81
CA LEU A 36 -8.55 4.47 7.28
C LEU A 36 -8.50 4.38 8.81
N VAL A 37 -7.76 5.26 9.47
CA VAL A 37 -7.73 5.32 10.93
C VAL A 37 -9.14 5.62 11.48
N GLU A 38 -9.92 6.41 10.77
CA GLU A 38 -11.30 6.73 11.13
C GLU A 38 -12.32 5.67 10.68
N GLY A 39 -11.87 4.61 10.02
CA GLY A 39 -12.74 3.53 9.58
C GLY A 39 -13.38 3.74 8.21
N GLU A 40 -12.92 4.74 7.45
CA GLU A 40 -13.49 5.10 6.16
C GLU A 40 -12.60 4.60 5.02
N PRO A 41 -13.11 3.70 4.14
CA PRO A 41 -12.33 3.28 2.97
C PRO A 41 -12.21 4.43 1.95
N VAL A 42 -11.16 4.38 1.14
CA VAL A 42 -10.92 5.35 0.08
C VAL A 42 -10.97 4.64 -1.26
N TYR A 43 -11.89 5.04 -2.11
CA TYR A 43 -12.10 4.44 -3.43
C TYR A 43 -11.50 5.33 -4.50
N VAL A 44 -10.61 4.77 -5.32
CA VAL A 44 -10.02 5.46 -6.47
C VAL A 44 -10.47 4.72 -7.72
N ARG A 45 -11.43 5.31 -8.43
CA ARG A 45 -12.05 4.70 -9.60
C ARG A 45 -11.02 4.32 -10.65
N GLY A 46 -11.08 3.06 -11.12
CA GLY A 46 -10.16 2.54 -12.12
C GLY A 46 -8.83 2.06 -11.58
N PHE A 47 -8.50 2.41 -10.34
CA PHE A 47 -7.24 2.02 -9.71
C PHE A 47 -7.46 0.95 -8.63
N GLY A 48 -8.27 1.25 -7.63
CA GLY A 48 -8.55 0.34 -6.54
C GLY A 48 -9.08 1.04 -5.30
N SER A 49 -9.12 0.29 -4.21
CA SER A 49 -9.64 0.78 -2.94
C SER A 49 -8.65 0.53 -1.82
N PHE A 50 -8.47 1.53 -0.98
CA PHE A 50 -7.77 1.37 0.29
C PHE A 50 -8.81 1.04 1.35
N ILE A 51 -8.67 -0.12 1.97
CA ILE A 51 -9.68 -0.68 2.88
C ILE A 51 -9.05 -1.14 4.18
N LEU A 52 -9.90 -1.44 5.14
CA LEU A 52 -9.50 -2.12 6.37
C LEU A 52 -9.80 -3.61 6.21
N LYS A 53 -8.84 -4.43 6.59
CA LYS A 53 -8.96 -5.87 6.59
C LYS A 53 -8.84 -6.38 8.02
N LYS A 54 -9.79 -7.21 8.42
CA LYS A 54 -9.80 -7.79 9.76
C LYS A 54 -8.85 -8.98 9.81
N ARG A 55 -7.97 -8.99 10.80
CA ARG A 55 -7.10 -10.13 11.12
C ARG A 55 -7.63 -10.80 12.38
N ALA A 56 -7.91 -12.09 12.29
CA ALA A 56 -8.37 -12.87 13.42
C ALA A 56 -7.31 -12.96 14.50
N ALA A 57 -7.75 -13.15 15.73
CA ALA A 57 -6.85 -13.43 16.85
C ALA A 57 -6.06 -14.71 16.58
N LYS A 58 -4.82 -14.71 16.97
CA LYS A 58 -3.96 -15.88 16.83
C LYS A 58 -2.94 -15.94 17.97
N ILE A 59 -2.32 -17.10 18.14
CA ILE A 59 -1.24 -17.29 19.10
C ILE A 59 0.07 -17.34 18.31
N GLY A 60 0.94 -16.34 18.55
CA GLY A 60 2.29 -16.31 18.03
C GLY A 60 3.26 -16.84 19.07
N ARG A 61 4.52 -17.01 18.70
CA ARG A 61 5.58 -17.43 19.61
C ARG A 61 6.72 -16.44 19.58
N ASN A 62 7.16 -16.02 20.76
CA ASN A 62 8.37 -15.21 20.87
C ASN A 62 9.56 -16.19 20.91
N ILE A 63 10.31 -16.25 19.81
CA ILE A 63 11.43 -17.17 19.63
C ILE A 63 12.52 -16.96 20.68
N LYS A 64 12.79 -15.72 21.05
CA LYS A 64 13.85 -15.41 22.04
C LYS A 64 13.49 -15.84 23.45
N LYS A 65 12.23 -15.72 23.84
CA LYS A 65 11.76 -16.05 25.18
C LYS A 65 11.11 -17.44 25.23
N ASN A 66 10.89 -18.05 24.09
CA ASN A 66 10.21 -19.34 23.94
C ASN A 66 8.87 -19.40 24.67
N VAL A 67 8.11 -18.31 24.61
CA VAL A 67 6.78 -18.21 25.18
C VAL A 67 5.74 -17.91 24.11
N ALA A 68 4.53 -18.43 24.31
CA ALA A 68 3.39 -18.11 23.47
C ALA A 68 2.96 -16.66 23.74
N VAL A 69 2.68 -15.92 22.68
CA VAL A 69 2.18 -14.54 22.74
C VAL A 69 0.81 -14.52 22.08
N GLU A 70 -0.20 -14.05 22.80
CA GLU A 70 -1.53 -13.86 22.25
C GLU A 70 -1.56 -12.57 21.43
N ILE A 71 -1.94 -12.70 20.14
CA ILE A 71 -2.15 -11.57 19.26
C ILE A 71 -3.64 -11.40 19.08
N PRO A 72 -4.24 -10.34 19.63
CA PRO A 72 -5.69 -10.14 19.55
C PRO A 72 -6.14 -9.82 18.12
N GLU A 73 -7.43 -9.97 17.89
CA GLU A 73 -8.07 -9.55 16.66
C GLU A 73 -7.85 -8.05 16.44
N HIS A 74 -7.53 -7.67 15.22
CA HIS A 74 -7.26 -6.26 14.87
C HIS A 74 -7.50 -6.01 13.40
N PHE A 75 -7.56 -4.73 13.02
CA PHE A 75 -7.66 -4.31 11.62
C PHE A 75 -6.31 -3.85 11.10
N ILE A 76 -6.06 -4.12 9.83
CA ILE A 76 -4.89 -3.62 9.11
C ILE A 76 -5.33 -2.89 7.85
N PRO A 77 -4.55 -1.92 7.37
CA PRO A 77 -4.81 -1.34 6.05
C PRO A 77 -4.49 -2.35 4.96
N ALA A 78 -5.27 -2.32 3.89
CA ALA A 78 -5.06 -3.18 2.73
C ALA A 78 -5.46 -2.43 1.46
N PHE A 79 -4.92 -2.86 0.33
CA PHE A 79 -5.25 -2.32 -0.98
C PHE A 79 -5.91 -3.41 -1.81
N LYS A 80 -7.10 -3.10 -2.33
CA LYS A 80 -7.83 -3.99 -3.26
C LYS A 80 -7.80 -3.37 -4.64
N PRO A 81 -7.04 -3.92 -5.60
CA PRO A 81 -6.96 -3.34 -6.94
C PRO A 81 -8.29 -3.46 -7.69
N ALA A 82 -8.58 -2.50 -8.56
CA ALA A 82 -9.72 -2.55 -9.45
C ALA A 82 -9.55 -3.67 -10.48
N LYS A 83 -10.66 -4.20 -11.02
CA LYS A 83 -10.63 -5.29 -12.00
C LYS A 83 -9.79 -4.95 -13.23
N GLU A 84 -9.90 -3.75 -13.74
CA GLU A 84 -9.13 -3.29 -14.90
C GLU A 84 -7.64 -3.20 -14.60
N PHE A 85 -7.26 -2.87 -13.38
CA PHE A 85 -5.85 -2.89 -12.95
C PHE A 85 -5.33 -4.33 -12.90
N VAL A 86 -6.10 -5.23 -12.29
CA VAL A 86 -5.74 -6.67 -12.24
C VAL A 86 -5.57 -7.22 -13.65
N GLN A 87 -6.51 -6.90 -14.55
CA GLN A 87 -6.47 -7.40 -15.92
C GLN A 87 -5.27 -6.86 -16.69
N ALA A 88 -4.93 -5.58 -16.50
CA ALA A 88 -3.76 -4.99 -17.15
C ALA A 88 -2.46 -5.67 -16.72
N VAL A 89 -2.35 -6.06 -15.46
CA VAL A 89 -1.19 -6.80 -14.97
C VAL A 89 -1.14 -8.21 -15.55
N LYS A 90 -2.29 -8.90 -15.63
CA LYS A 90 -2.39 -10.24 -16.21
C LYS A 90 -1.99 -10.25 -17.69
N ASP A 91 -2.35 -9.22 -18.43
CA ASP A 91 -2.08 -9.11 -19.84
C ASP A 91 -0.65 -8.67 -20.16
N SER A 92 0.10 -8.22 -19.17
CA SER A 92 1.47 -7.77 -19.36
C SER A 92 2.40 -8.96 -19.65
N LYS A 93 3.36 -8.73 -20.56
CA LYS A 93 4.29 -9.77 -21.02
C LYS A 93 5.63 -9.66 -20.30
N HIS A 94 5.60 -9.76 -19.00
CA HIS A 94 6.83 -9.76 -18.22
C HIS A 94 7.00 -11.11 -17.52
N GLU A 95 8.20 -11.37 -17.06
CA GLU A 95 8.51 -12.57 -16.31
C GLU A 95 7.74 -12.56 -14.99
N LEU A 96 7.19 -13.72 -14.62
CA LEU A 96 6.45 -13.85 -13.37
C LEU A 96 7.42 -13.89 -12.20
N VAL A 97 7.27 -12.93 -11.30
CA VAL A 97 8.08 -12.82 -10.09
C VAL A 97 7.14 -12.76 -8.90
N GLU A 98 7.33 -13.68 -7.96
CA GLU A 98 6.60 -13.66 -6.70
C GLU A 98 7.31 -12.76 -5.70
N HIS A 99 6.59 -11.81 -5.13
CA HIS A 99 7.10 -10.92 -4.09
C HIS A 99 6.68 -11.42 -2.72
N THR A 100 7.65 -11.52 -1.81
CA THR A 100 7.39 -11.84 -0.41
C THR A 100 7.07 -10.56 0.37
N ASP A 101 6.56 -10.70 1.60
CA ASP A 101 6.30 -9.54 2.46
C ASP A 101 7.57 -8.72 2.70
N ALA A 102 8.74 -9.36 2.73
CA ALA A 102 10.01 -8.67 2.88
C ALA A 102 10.33 -7.77 1.68
N ASP A 103 9.98 -8.21 0.47
CA ASP A 103 10.19 -7.43 -0.75
C ASP A 103 9.26 -6.21 -0.82
N LEU A 104 8.13 -6.27 -0.12
CA LEU A 104 7.14 -5.20 -0.10
C LEU A 104 7.43 -4.10 0.91
N ILE A 105 8.42 -4.30 1.77
CA ILE A 105 8.82 -3.31 2.78
C ILE A 105 9.77 -2.32 2.14
N GLU A 106 9.36 -1.05 2.10
CA GLU A 106 10.20 0.03 1.62
C GLU A 106 10.72 0.87 2.78
N ASN A 107 12.01 1.16 2.73
CA ASN A 107 12.71 1.97 3.73
C ASN A 107 12.96 3.37 3.16
N ASP A 108 11.92 4.16 3.13
CA ASP A 108 12.01 5.56 2.69
C ASP A 108 12.33 6.50 3.84
#